data_c85fb8998ec36b09df4b07a07ca0f7bf
#
_entry.id   c85fb8998ec36b09df4b07a07ca0f7bf
#
_cell.length_a   1.000
_cell.length_b   1.000
_cell.length_c   1.000
_cell.angle_alpha   90.00
_cell.angle_beta   90.00
_cell.angle_gamma   90.00
#
_symmetry.space_group_name_H-M   'P 1'
#
loop_
_entity.id
_entity.type
_entity.pdbx_description
1 polymer ?
#
loop_
_entity_poly.entity_id
_entity_poly.type
_entity_poly.pdbx_seq_one_letter_code
_entity_poly.pdbx_strand_id
1 'polypeptide(L)'
;MSKSIYIFGFHSIESLLNTNPELVLKVFIQTGRKDVRVNNLNETLSDLKIPFSGVDKNDLDRLAKGEVHQGIISEVILPPLLTEDALLSSIEGLPTKPLILILDSIQDPRNLGACLRSANAAGVSHVIINKDGSAPINALVHKTSAGAINSLQIFHVTNLSRTIKSIQE
;
A
#
# COMPACT_ATOMS: atom_id res chain seq x y z
N MET A 1 15.54 -9.71 -7.26
CA MET A 1 14.35 -10.44 -6.75
C MET A 1 13.52 -9.46 -5.95
N SER A 2 12.27 -9.28 -6.31
CA SER A 2 11.34 -8.43 -5.55
C SER A 2 11.16 -9.04 -4.15
N LYS A 3 11.35 -8.23 -3.12
CA LYS A 3 11.23 -8.67 -1.73
C LYS A 3 9.74 -8.71 -1.38
N SER A 4 9.24 -9.87 -0.92
CA SER A 4 7.89 -9.93 -0.36
C SER A 4 7.83 -9.32 1.04
N ILE A 5 6.69 -8.77 1.39
CA ILE A 5 6.36 -8.29 2.74
C ILE A 5 5.03 -8.88 3.19
N TYR A 6 4.78 -8.84 4.49
CA TYR A 6 3.48 -9.18 5.06
C TYR A 6 2.68 -7.91 5.36
N ILE A 7 1.43 -7.86 4.90
CA ILE A 7 0.48 -6.81 5.26
C ILE A 7 -0.64 -7.42 6.12
N PHE A 8 -1.24 -6.60 6.98
CA PHE A 8 -2.12 -7.03 8.05
C PHE A 8 -3.46 -6.30 8.03
N GLY A 9 -4.51 -7.03 8.40
CA GLY A 9 -5.84 -6.48 8.60
C GLY A 9 -6.68 -6.42 7.32
N PHE A 10 -7.99 -6.59 7.53
CA PHE A 10 -8.96 -6.74 6.43
C PHE A 10 -8.97 -5.57 5.45
N HIS A 11 -9.03 -4.32 5.94
CA HIS A 11 -9.14 -3.16 5.06
C HIS A 11 -7.97 -3.03 4.08
N SER A 12 -6.72 -3.28 4.56
CA SER A 12 -5.54 -3.21 3.70
C SER A 12 -5.56 -4.30 2.64
N ILE A 13 -5.97 -5.52 3.03
CA ILE A 13 -5.99 -6.67 2.13
C ILE A 13 -7.14 -6.54 1.13
N GLU A 14 -8.35 -6.22 1.56
CA GLU A 14 -9.50 -6.01 0.69
C GLU A 14 -9.25 -4.88 -0.33
N SER A 15 -8.65 -3.76 0.12
CA SER A 15 -8.26 -2.69 -0.78
C SER A 15 -7.28 -3.18 -1.84
N LEU A 16 -6.25 -3.95 -1.45
CA LEU A 16 -5.27 -4.47 -2.40
C LEU A 16 -5.88 -5.45 -3.39
N LEU A 17 -6.78 -6.33 -2.94
CA LEU A 17 -7.49 -7.27 -3.81
C LEU A 17 -8.36 -6.56 -4.84
N ASN A 18 -8.90 -5.39 -4.51
CA ASN A 18 -9.73 -4.59 -5.41
C ASN A 18 -8.91 -3.74 -6.40
N THR A 19 -7.66 -3.38 -6.07
CA THR A 19 -6.86 -2.46 -6.89
C THR A 19 -5.74 -3.15 -7.65
N ASN A 20 -5.01 -4.06 -6.99
CA ASN A 20 -3.80 -4.70 -7.50
C ASN A 20 -3.69 -6.15 -7.01
N PRO A 21 -4.67 -7.03 -7.34
CA PRO A 21 -4.69 -8.41 -6.87
C PRO A 21 -3.45 -9.22 -7.28
N GLU A 22 -2.81 -8.86 -8.40
CA GLU A 22 -1.59 -9.50 -8.90
C GLU A 22 -0.38 -9.34 -7.96
N LEU A 23 -0.42 -8.38 -7.03
CA LEU A 23 0.62 -8.21 -6.03
C LEU A 23 0.49 -9.20 -4.86
N VAL A 24 -0.66 -9.85 -4.73
CA VAL A 24 -0.95 -10.78 -3.63
C VAL A 24 -0.43 -12.18 -3.98
N LEU A 25 0.56 -12.65 -3.23
CA LEU A 25 1.11 -14.00 -3.41
C LEU A 25 0.27 -15.05 -2.70
N LYS A 26 -0.13 -14.76 -1.46
CA LYS A 26 -0.88 -15.68 -0.62
C LYS A 26 -1.56 -14.96 0.54
N VAL A 27 -2.71 -15.50 0.97
CA VAL A 27 -3.43 -15.01 2.15
C VAL A 27 -3.50 -16.10 3.23
N PHE A 28 -3.20 -15.72 4.47
CA PHE A 28 -3.28 -16.57 5.66
C PHE A 28 -4.46 -16.10 6.51
N ILE A 29 -5.38 -17.01 6.80
CA ILE A 29 -6.62 -16.72 7.53
C ILE A 29 -6.66 -17.58 8.78
N GLN A 30 -7.00 -17.00 9.91
CA GLN A 30 -7.12 -17.71 11.17
C GLN A 30 -8.19 -18.81 11.07
N THR A 31 -7.82 -20.04 11.41
CA THR A 31 -8.75 -21.17 11.45
C THR A 31 -9.86 -20.95 12.51
N GLY A 32 -11.03 -21.54 12.25
CA GLY A 32 -12.17 -21.46 13.18
C GLY A 32 -12.99 -20.16 13.07
N ARG A 33 -12.57 -19.19 12.28
CA ARG A 33 -13.40 -18.00 11.98
C ARG A 33 -14.49 -18.35 10.96
N LYS A 34 -15.72 -17.95 11.31
CA LYS A 34 -16.92 -18.19 10.49
C LYS A 34 -17.74 -16.90 10.32
N ASP A 35 -17.10 -15.74 10.46
CA ASP A 35 -17.80 -14.47 10.26
C ASP A 35 -18.03 -14.18 8.75
N VAL A 36 -19.06 -13.41 8.45
CA VAL A 36 -19.47 -13.07 7.07
C VAL A 36 -18.33 -12.47 6.27
N ARG A 37 -17.48 -11.66 6.91
CA ARG A 37 -16.38 -11.00 6.24
C ARG A 37 -15.32 -11.98 5.75
N VAL A 38 -15.02 -13.03 6.54
CA VAL A 38 -14.12 -14.10 6.13
C VAL A 38 -14.69 -14.91 4.99
N ASN A 39 -16.00 -15.21 5.01
CA ASN A 39 -16.66 -15.93 3.92
C ASN A 39 -16.59 -15.16 2.61
N ASN A 40 -16.95 -13.88 2.62
CA ASN A 40 -16.87 -13.01 1.44
C ASN A 40 -15.42 -12.92 0.90
N LEU A 41 -14.45 -12.82 1.81
CA LEU A 41 -13.04 -12.81 1.43
C LEU A 41 -12.61 -14.12 0.76
N ASN A 42 -13.04 -15.27 1.29
CA ASN A 42 -12.73 -16.59 0.70
C ASN A 42 -13.30 -16.71 -0.72
N GLU A 43 -14.52 -16.22 -0.95
CA GLU A 43 -15.13 -16.16 -2.28
C GLU A 43 -14.29 -15.27 -3.21
N THR A 44 -13.95 -14.06 -2.79
CA THR A 44 -13.11 -13.14 -3.57
C THR A 44 -11.75 -13.76 -3.92
N LEU A 45 -11.09 -14.41 -2.96
CA LEU A 45 -9.79 -15.06 -3.19
C LEU A 45 -9.90 -16.23 -4.17
N SER A 46 -10.99 -16.98 -4.10
CA SER A 46 -11.29 -18.10 -5.02
C SER A 46 -11.53 -17.59 -6.45
N ASP A 47 -12.33 -16.54 -6.61
CA ASP A 47 -12.63 -15.92 -7.91
C ASP A 47 -11.37 -15.34 -8.57
N LEU A 48 -10.51 -14.71 -7.77
CA LEU A 48 -9.23 -14.16 -8.21
C LEU A 48 -8.13 -15.23 -8.36
N LYS A 49 -8.39 -16.49 -7.99
CA LYS A 49 -7.43 -17.61 -8.00
C LYS A 49 -6.18 -17.33 -7.16
N ILE A 50 -6.33 -16.57 -6.08
CA ILE A 50 -5.24 -16.25 -5.16
C ILE A 50 -5.13 -17.38 -4.13
N PRO A 51 -3.93 -17.95 -3.90
CA PRO A 51 -3.75 -18.99 -2.89
C PRO A 51 -4.06 -18.48 -1.49
N PHE A 52 -4.83 -19.23 -0.72
CA PHE A 52 -5.04 -18.95 0.70
C PHE A 52 -5.04 -20.21 1.54
N SER A 53 -4.75 -20.08 2.82
CA SER A 53 -4.73 -21.20 3.75
C SER A 53 -5.19 -20.78 5.15
N GLY A 54 -5.91 -21.71 5.80
CA GLY A 54 -6.19 -21.61 7.22
C GLY A 54 -4.95 -21.92 8.04
N VAL A 55 -4.64 -21.06 9.02
CA VAL A 55 -3.52 -21.23 9.95
C VAL A 55 -3.99 -20.92 11.37
N ASP A 56 -3.30 -21.45 12.36
CA ASP A 56 -3.65 -21.14 13.74
C ASP A 56 -3.22 -19.71 14.15
N LYS A 57 -3.74 -19.25 15.29
CA LYS A 57 -3.45 -17.89 15.77
C LYS A 57 -1.97 -17.71 16.09
N ASN A 58 -1.29 -18.73 16.62
CA ASN A 58 0.12 -18.60 17.00
C ASN A 58 1.03 -18.43 15.78
N ASP A 59 0.69 -19.08 14.67
CA ASP A 59 1.41 -18.91 13.42
C ASP A 59 1.22 -17.51 12.84
N LEU A 60 -0.01 -16.95 12.91
CA LEU A 60 -0.24 -15.57 12.53
C LEU A 60 0.52 -14.59 13.43
N ASP A 61 0.51 -14.80 14.74
CA ASP A 61 1.26 -13.96 15.70
C ASP A 61 2.78 -13.97 15.38
N ARG A 62 3.34 -15.12 14.99
CA ARG A 62 4.75 -15.22 14.55
C ARG A 62 5.01 -14.44 13.26
N LEU A 63 4.13 -14.56 12.26
CA LEU A 63 4.25 -13.82 11.00
C LEU A 63 4.10 -12.31 11.23
N ALA A 64 3.18 -11.91 12.11
CA ALA A 64 2.89 -10.52 12.44
C ALA A 64 3.98 -9.84 13.26
N LYS A 65 4.85 -10.59 13.94
CA LYS A 65 5.94 -10.05 14.78
C LYS A 65 5.47 -8.99 15.79
N GLY A 66 4.33 -9.24 16.43
CA GLY A 66 3.74 -8.34 17.41
C GLY A 66 2.78 -7.28 16.84
N GLU A 67 2.60 -7.22 15.54
CA GLU A 67 1.60 -6.36 14.92
C GLU A 67 0.18 -6.94 15.04
N VAL A 68 -0.83 -6.07 15.15
CA VAL A 68 -2.24 -6.49 15.22
C VAL A 68 -2.70 -6.90 13.82
N HIS A 69 -2.95 -8.20 13.61
CA HIS A 69 -3.31 -8.79 12.32
C HIS A 69 -4.81 -9.07 12.13
N GLN A 70 -5.60 -8.96 13.17
CA GLN A 70 -7.07 -9.17 13.11
C GLN A 70 -7.47 -10.57 12.57
N GLY A 71 -6.60 -11.57 12.65
CA GLY A 71 -6.83 -12.93 12.14
C GLY A 71 -6.59 -13.09 10.64
N ILE A 72 -5.94 -12.14 9.99
CA ILE A 72 -5.62 -12.21 8.56
C ILE A 72 -4.27 -11.54 8.25
N ILE A 73 -3.48 -12.19 7.40
CA ILE A 73 -2.20 -11.69 6.88
C ILE A 73 -2.12 -12.02 5.39
N SER A 74 -1.61 -11.11 4.60
CA SER A 74 -1.28 -11.36 3.19
C SER A 74 0.21 -11.21 2.95
N GLU A 75 0.80 -12.16 2.24
CA GLU A 75 2.12 -12.01 1.64
C GLU A 75 1.98 -11.33 0.29
N VAL A 76 2.71 -10.23 0.10
CA VAL A 76 2.58 -9.42 -1.11
C VAL A 76 3.96 -9.05 -1.66
N ILE A 77 4.04 -8.85 -2.97
CA ILE A 77 5.18 -8.22 -3.64
C ILE A 77 4.87 -6.74 -3.76
N LEU A 78 5.78 -5.89 -3.28
CA LEU A 78 5.65 -4.46 -3.53
C LEU A 78 6.16 -4.12 -4.93
N PRO A 79 5.42 -3.31 -5.70
CA PRO A 79 5.94 -2.78 -6.95
C PRO A 79 7.17 -1.91 -6.68
N PRO A 80 8.07 -1.76 -7.66
CA PRO A 80 9.15 -0.80 -7.54
C PRO A 80 8.58 0.61 -7.35
N LEU A 81 9.28 1.40 -6.54
CA LEU A 81 8.91 2.79 -6.34
C LEU A 81 9.07 3.56 -7.65
N LEU A 82 8.12 4.45 -7.94
CA LEU A 82 8.13 5.25 -9.15
C LEU A 82 9.24 6.33 -9.07
N THR A 83 9.82 6.64 -10.22
CA THR A 83 10.93 7.60 -10.34
C THR A 83 10.43 9.00 -10.70
N GLU A 84 11.34 9.98 -10.67
CA GLU A 84 11.08 11.36 -11.12
C GLU A 84 10.69 11.41 -12.61
N ASP A 85 11.35 10.62 -13.47
CA ASP A 85 11.01 10.55 -14.90
C ASP A 85 9.60 9.97 -15.12
N ALA A 86 9.23 8.96 -14.34
CA ALA A 86 7.88 8.41 -14.37
C ALA A 86 6.83 9.43 -13.89
N LEU A 87 7.16 10.32 -12.93
CA LEU A 87 6.29 11.41 -12.50
C LEU A 87 5.97 12.37 -13.64
N LEU A 88 6.99 12.88 -14.32
CA LEU A 88 6.82 13.82 -15.42
C LEU A 88 5.97 13.20 -16.54
N SER A 89 6.30 11.97 -16.95
CA SER A 89 5.52 11.23 -17.95
C SER A 89 4.07 10.96 -17.53
N SER A 90 3.81 10.80 -16.24
CA SER A 90 2.44 10.53 -15.72
C SER A 90 1.56 11.78 -15.67
N ILE A 91 2.16 12.97 -15.65
CA ILE A 91 1.46 14.25 -15.62
C ILE A 91 1.19 14.75 -17.05
N GLU A 92 2.13 14.49 -17.96
CA GLU A 92 1.99 14.83 -19.37
C GLU A 92 0.75 14.16 -19.98
N GLY A 93 -0.06 14.94 -20.67
CA GLY A 93 -1.24 14.42 -21.37
C GLY A 93 -2.47 14.15 -20.50
N LEU A 94 -2.43 14.47 -19.20
CA LEU A 94 -3.63 14.39 -18.37
C LEU A 94 -4.68 15.41 -18.83
N PRO A 95 -5.96 15.02 -18.93
CA PRO A 95 -7.03 15.93 -19.39
C PRO A 95 -7.30 17.07 -18.39
N THR A 96 -6.91 16.89 -17.14
CA THR A 96 -7.07 17.85 -16.05
C THR A 96 -5.81 17.92 -15.21
N LYS A 97 -5.55 19.07 -14.59
CA LYS A 97 -4.40 19.22 -13.68
C LYS A 97 -4.57 18.29 -12.46
N PRO A 98 -3.59 17.44 -12.16
CA PRO A 98 -3.68 16.54 -11.00
C PRO A 98 -3.50 17.33 -9.70
N LEU A 99 -4.13 16.85 -8.63
CA LEU A 99 -3.81 17.27 -7.27
C LEU A 99 -2.62 16.45 -6.79
N ILE A 100 -1.51 17.12 -6.52
CA ILE A 100 -0.24 16.51 -6.13
C ILE A 100 0.06 16.83 -4.66
N LEU A 101 0.38 15.84 -3.86
CA LEU A 101 0.87 16.02 -2.49
C LEU A 101 2.39 15.84 -2.46
N ILE A 102 3.09 16.79 -1.88
CA ILE A 102 4.53 16.71 -1.65
C ILE A 102 4.79 16.58 -0.15
N LEU A 103 5.50 15.53 0.24
CA LEU A 103 5.87 15.26 1.62
C LEU A 103 7.38 15.34 1.76
N ASP A 104 7.85 16.32 2.50
CA ASP A 104 9.27 16.53 2.77
C ASP A 104 9.67 15.84 4.08
N SER A 105 10.56 14.85 3.97
CA SER A 105 11.26 14.20 5.09
C SER A 105 10.35 13.64 6.19
N ILE A 106 9.24 13.03 5.84
CA ILE A 106 8.37 12.31 6.78
C ILE A 106 9.06 11.02 7.22
N GLN A 107 9.61 10.98 8.43
CA GLN A 107 10.43 9.87 8.93
C GLN A 107 9.63 8.76 9.63
N ASP A 108 8.47 9.07 10.21
CA ASP A 108 7.65 8.08 10.89
C ASP A 108 6.70 7.39 9.90
N PRO A 109 6.76 6.05 9.75
CA PRO A 109 5.85 5.30 8.90
C PRO A 109 4.36 5.47 9.23
N ARG A 110 4.01 5.72 10.51
CA ARG A 110 2.62 5.97 10.90
C ARG A 110 2.13 7.31 10.36
N ASN A 111 2.96 8.34 10.45
CA ASN A 111 2.65 9.67 9.92
C ASN A 111 2.55 9.62 8.40
N LEU A 112 3.48 8.93 7.72
CA LEU A 112 3.41 8.73 6.28
C LEU A 112 2.09 8.06 5.89
N GLY A 113 1.71 6.95 6.53
CA GLY A 113 0.45 6.27 6.26
C GLY A 113 -0.78 7.15 6.51
N ALA A 114 -0.78 7.96 7.57
CA ALA A 114 -1.87 8.90 7.86
C ALA A 114 -1.99 9.99 6.79
N CYS A 115 -0.86 10.54 6.31
CA CYS A 115 -0.83 11.49 5.20
C CYS A 115 -1.40 10.87 3.92
N LEU A 116 -0.97 9.64 3.57
CA LEU A 116 -1.47 8.94 2.39
C LEU A 116 -2.99 8.70 2.46
N ARG A 117 -3.51 8.33 3.64
CA ARG A 117 -4.96 8.17 3.83
C ARG A 117 -5.72 9.47 3.61
N SER A 118 -5.23 10.57 4.16
CA SER A 118 -5.83 11.89 3.97
C SER A 118 -5.74 12.37 2.54
N ALA A 119 -4.60 12.12 1.88
CA ALA A 119 -4.37 12.42 0.47
C ALA A 119 -5.39 11.72 -0.44
N ASN A 120 -5.58 10.42 -0.25
CA ASN A 120 -6.54 9.65 -1.02
C ASN A 120 -7.98 10.17 -0.83
N ALA A 121 -8.36 10.48 0.41
CA ALA A 121 -9.68 11.05 0.72
C ALA A 121 -9.90 12.45 0.09
N ALA A 122 -8.82 13.21 -0.11
CA ALA A 122 -8.84 14.52 -0.77
C ALA A 122 -8.79 14.46 -2.30
N GLY A 123 -8.73 13.25 -2.89
CA GLY A 123 -8.64 13.09 -4.35
C GLY A 123 -7.24 13.34 -4.93
N VAL A 124 -6.19 13.30 -4.08
CA VAL A 124 -4.80 13.31 -4.55
C VAL A 124 -4.56 12.05 -5.38
N SER A 125 -3.89 12.18 -6.52
CA SER A 125 -3.50 11.04 -7.36
C SER A 125 -2.00 10.76 -7.29
N HIS A 126 -1.18 11.80 -7.12
CA HIS A 126 0.27 11.73 -7.15
C HIS A 126 0.85 12.20 -5.81
N VAL A 127 1.70 11.39 -5.20
CA VAL A 127 2.41 11.73 -3.96
C VAL A 127 3.90 11.71 -4.23
N ILE A 128 4.59 12.79 -3.90
CA ILE A 128 6.04 12.93 -4.07
C ILE A 128 6.68 12.90 -2.70
N ILE A 129 7.67 12.04 -2.51
CA ILE A 129 8.45 11.94 -1.28
C ILE A 129 9.95 11.93 -1.59
N ASN A 130 10.77 12.35 -0.62
CA ASN A 130 12.22 12.27 -0.75
C ASN A 130 12.66 10.80 -0.82
N LYS A 131 13.64 10.52 -1.68
CA LYS A 131 14.32 9.23 -1.71
C LYS A 131 15.08 8.96 -0.42
N ASP A 132 15.75 10.00 0.10
CA ASP A 132 16.52 9.94 1.33
C ASP A 132 15.81 10.74 2.43
N GLY A 133 15.87 10.25 3.67
CA GLY A 133 15.27 10.93 4.83
C GLY A 133 13.76 10.71 5.02
N SER A 134 13.10 9.96 4.14
CA SER A 134 11.69 9.58 4.31
C SER A 134 11.55 8.17 4.85
N ALA A 135 10.44 7.90 5.55
CA ALA A 135 10.09 6.57 6.02
C ALA A 135 9.98 5.58 4.84
N PRO A 136 10.51 4.35 4.99
CA PRO A 136 10.34 3.32 3.97
C PRO A 136 8.88 2.89 3.89
N ILE A 137 8.40 2.62 2.68
CA ILE A 137 7.10 2.00 2.47
C ILE A 137 7.18 0.54 2.93
N ASN A 138 6.54 0.25 4.06
CA ASN A 138 6.55 -1.03 4.72
C ASN A 138 5.13 -1.44 5.18
N ALA A 139 5.02 -2.60 5.83
CA ALA A 139 3.74 -3.11 6.35
C ALA A 139 2.99 -2.12 7.26
N LEU A 140 3.72 -1.29 8.03
CA LEU A 140 3.12 -0.31 8.92
C LEU A 140 2.49 0.85 8.13
N VAL A 141 3.13 1.32 7.05
CA VAL A 141 2.54 2.32 6.14
C VAL A 141 1.27 1.77 5.49
N HIS A 142 1.30 0.52 4.98
CA HIS A 142 0.11 -0.14 4.44
C HIS A 142 -1.03 -0.21 5.46
N LYS A 143 -0.74 -0.58 6.69
CA LYS A 143 -1.72 -0.66 7.78
C LYS A 143 -2.30 0.70 8.13
N THR A 144 -1.47 1.72 8.33
CA THR A 144 -1.90 3.06 8.78
C THR A 144 -2.57 3.87 7.68
N SER A 145 -2.23 3.60 6.41
CA SER A 145 -2.95 4.18 5.27
C SER A 145 -4.33 3.54 5.03
N ALA A 146 -4.67 2.46 5.73
CA ALA A 146 -5.93 1.74 5.58
C ALA A 146 -6.25 1.37 4.12
N GLY A 147 -5.23 0.98 3.35
CA GLY A 147 -5.35 0.61 1.95
C GLY A 147 -5.24 1.78 0.95
N ALA A 148 -5.27 3.02 1.39
CA ALA A 148 -5.18 4.20 0.52
C ALA A 148 -3.90 4.22 -0.34
N ILE A 149 -2.80 3.65 0.17
CA ILE A 149 -1.53 3.55 -0.57
C ILE A 149 -1.67 2.82 -1.92
N ASN A 150 -2.63 1.91 -2.04
CA ASN A 150 -2.82 1.11 -3.26
C ASN A 150 -3.49 1.91 -4.39
N SER A 151 -4.13 3.03 -4.05
CA SER A 151 -4.82 3.92 -5.00
C SER A 151 -4.00 5.15 -5.39
N LEU A 152 -2.80 5.31 -4.82
CA LEU A 152 -1.94 6.47 -5.02
C LEU A 152 -0.70 6.09 -5.84
N GLN A 153 -0.29 6.97 -6.73
CA GLN A 153 1.02 6.87 -7.37
C GLN A 153 2.06 7.58 -6.50
N ILE A 154 3.05 6.82 -5.99
CA ILE A 154 4.06 7.36 -5.07
C ILE A 154 5.41 7.41 -5.78
N PHE A 155 5.96 8.61 -5.87
CA PHE A 155 7.20 8.91 -6.57
C PHE A 155 8.31 9.28 -5.60
N HIS A 156 9.46 8.65 -5.78
CA HIS A 156 10.66 8.95 -5.02
C HIS A 156 11.57 9.86 -5.84
N VAL A 157 11.85 11.06 -5.30
CA VAL A 157 12.71 12.05 -5.94
C VAL A 157 13.91 12.40 -5.07
N THR A 158 15.01 12.79 -5.68
CA THR A 158 16.24 13.16 -4.96
C THR A 158 16.26 14.63 -4.55
N ASN A 159 15.55 15.49 -5.26
CA ASN A 159 15.56 16.93 -5.02
C ASN A 159 14.16 17.54 -5.25
N LEU A 160 13.42 17.73 -4.16
CA LEU A 160 12.06 18.27 -4.21
C LEU A 160 11.98 19.64 -4.90
N SER A 161 12.92 20.55 -4.61
CA SER A 161 12.89 21.90 -5.19
C SER A 161 13.07 21.87 -6.71
N ARG A 162 13.94 20.98 -7.22
CA ARG A 162 14.11 20.78 -8.67
C ARG A 162 12.85 20.15 -9.27
N THR A 163 12.34 19.10 -8.66
CA THR A 163 11.14 18.41 -9.13
C THR A 163 9.93 19.36 -9.17
N ILE A 164 9.74 20.20 -8.14
CA ILE A 164 8.67 21.21 -8.12
C ILE A 164 8.77 22.15 -9.32
N LYS A 165 9.96 22.63 -9.65
CA LYS A 165 10.15 23.50 -10.83
C LYS A 165 9.79 22.77 -12.11
N SER A 166 10.26 21.52 -12.29
CA SER A 166 9.99 20.74 -13.50
C SER A 166 8.51 20.41 -13.72
N ILE A 167 7.70 20.29 -12.66
CA ILE A 167 6.25 20.06 -12.80
C ILE A 167 5.43 21.35 -12.96
N GLN A 168 6.05 22.52 -12.79
CA GLN A 168 5.42 23.83 -12.99
C GLN A 168 5.61 24.37 -14.41
N GLU A 169 6.58 23.85 -15.15
CA GLU A 169 6.86 24.15 -16.57
C GLU A 169 5.88 23.43 -17.51
#